data_e7444dca71459b9fd98c320821d37860
#
_entry.id   e7444dca71459b9fd98c320821d37860
#
_cell.length_a   1.000
_cell.length_b   1.000
_cell.length_c   1.000
_cell.angle_alpha   90.00
_cell.angle_beta   90.00
_cell.angle_gamma   90.00
#
_symmetry.space_group_name_H-M   'P 1'
#
loop_
_entity.id
_entity.type
_entity.pdbx_description
1 polymer ?
#
loop_
_entity_poly.entity_id
_entity_poly.type
_entity_poly.pdbx_seq_one_letter_code
_entity_poly.pdbx_strand_id
1 'polypeptide(L)'
;MTEAMTRLVFLRHGLTDWNVERRMQGRRDITLNDDGRAMVAAWRLPEELANLSIVASPLIRCRETADILKANNPGLGPITFDERLVEKSWGVWEGRNLHEMEAELGDAAHAGDHRPEGGESRQDMLPRISDALADIATDPTPRIVVTHRGVIRTVYALATGWDMTGETPDEMSRRKAQIFRGAADGSAEID
;
A
#
# COMPACT_ATOMS: atom_id res chain seq x y z
N MET A 1 -5.33 -29.16 7.63
CA MET A 1 -4.39 -28.38 8.45
C MET A 1 -4.64 -26.93 8.06
N THR A 2 -5.09 -26.09 8.98
CA THR A 2 -5.23 -24.64 8.73
C THR A 2 -3.82 -24.10 8.47
N GLU A 3 -3.59 -23.54 7.30
CA GLU A 3 -2.33 -22.88 6.96
C GLU A 3 -2.07 -21.75 7.97
N ALA A 4 -0.81 -21.62 8.41
CA ALA A 4 -0.47 -20.59 9.39
C ALA A 4 -0.57 -19.22 8.72
N MET A 5 -1.47 -18.39 9.21
CA MET A 5 -1.67 -17.01 8.72
C MET A 5 -0.77 -16.03 9.46
N THR A 6 -0.03 -15.22 8.73
CA THR A 6 0.86 -14.19 9.29
C THR A 6 0.15 -12.85 9.39
N ARG A 7 0.17 -12.22 10.56
CA ARG A 7 -0.42 -10.89 10.79
C ARG A 7 0.43 -9.80 10.13
N LEU A 8 -0.18 -9.03 9.23
CA LEU A 8 0.44 -7.96 8.46
C LEU A 8 -0.26 -6.62 8.72
N VAL A 9 0.49 -5.63 9.17
CA VAL A 9 -0.02 -4.30 9.48
C VAL A 9 0.35 -3.34 8.35
N PHE A 10 -0.59 -3.03 7.49
CA PHE A 10 -0.38 -2.17 6.33
C PHE A 10 -0.51 -0.70 6.70
N LEU A 11 0.53 0.06 6.39
CA LEU A 11 0.60 1.50 6.54
C LEU A 11 0.78 2.15 5.16
N ARG A 12 -0.08 3.12 4.84
CA ARG A 12 0.15 3.96 3.67
C ARG A 12 1.25 4.96 3.98
N HIS A 13 2.12 5.25 3.00
CA HIS A 13 3.13 6.31 3.10
C HIS A 13 2.55 7.68 3.51
N GLY A 14 3.39 8.54 4.09
CA GLY A 14 3.05 9.91 4.46
C GLY A 14 2.66 10.78 3.24
N LEU A 15 2.22 12.01 3.51
CA LEU A 15 1.79 12.94 2.46
C LEU A 15 2.97 13.38 1.57
N THR A 16 2.66 13.58 0.30
CA THR A 16 3.53 14.19 -0.71
C THR A 16 2.82 15.42 -1.28
N ASP A 17 3.53 16.32 -1.95
CA ASP A 17 2.89 17.47 -2.62
C ASP A 17 1.86 17.00 -3.66
N TRP A 18 2.14 15.91 -4.37
CA TRP A 18 1.22 15.34 -5.34
C TRP A 18 -0.06 14.75 -4.72
N ASN A 19 -0.04 14.39 -3.43
CA ASN A 19 -1.29 14.07 -2.72
C ASN A 19 -2.14 15.31 -2.50
N VAL A 20 -1.53 16.44 -2.15
CA VAL A 20 -2.20 17.74 -1.93
C VAL A 20 -2.77 18.27 -3.25
N GLU A 21 -1.97 18.21 -4.31
CA GLU A 21 -2.34 18.65 -5.66
C GLU A 21 -3.28 17.68 -6.38
N ARG A 22 -3.58 16.52 -5.77
CA ARG A 22 -4.39 15.45 -6.38
C ARG A 22 -3.84 14.95 -7.71
N ARG A 23 -2.53 14.82 -7.84
CA ARG A 23 -1.88 14.23 -9.00
C ARG A 23 -1.70 12.74 -8.85
N MET A 24 -1.82 12.05 -9.98
CA MET A 24 -1.55 10.62 -10.09
C MET A 24 -0.05 10.36 -9.92
N GLN A 25 0.34 9.71 -8.82
CA GLN A 25 1.76 9.49 -8.52
C GLN A 25 2.32 8.26 -9.24
N GLY A 26 1.56 7.17 -9.22
CA GLY A 26 2.00 5.90 -9.77
C GLY A 26 3.36 5.49 -9.24
N ARG A 27 4.26 5.16 -10.16
CA ARG A 27 5.65 4.75 -9.87
C ARG A 27 6.65 5.91 -9.91
N ARG A 28 6.20 7.16 -10.12
CA ARG A 28 7.07 8.33 -9.97
C ARG A 28 7.59 8.42 -8.55
N ASP A 29 8.88 8.73 -8.45
CA ASP A 29 9.60 8.74 -7.18
C ASP A 29 9.51 10.13 -6.54
N ILE A 30 8.40 10.40 -5.87
CA ILE A 30 8.07 11.66 -5.21
C ILE A 30 8.32 11.51 -3.71
N THR A 31 9.07 12.44 -3.12
CA THR A 31 9.39 12.51 -1.68
C THR A 31 8.16 12.88 -0.84
N LEU A 32 8.23 12.61 0.45
CA LEU A 32 7.28 13.20 1.40
C LEU A 32 7.44 14.73 1.39
N ASN A 33 6.35 15.44 1.61
CA ASN A 33 6.43 16.87 1.95
C ASN A 33 6.62 17.06 3.47
N ASP A 34 6.77 18.28 3.92
CA ASP A 34 7.02 18.57 5.33
C ASP A 34 5.86 18.15 6.23
N ASP A 35 4.63 18.33 5.78
CA ASP A 35 3.43 17.86 6.49
C ASP A 35 3.41 16.33 6.59
N GLY A 36 3.80 15.64 5.52
CA GLY A 36 3.92 14.18 5.50
C GLY A 36 4.96 13.66 6.47
N ARG A 37 6.15 14.29 6.52
CA ARG A 37 7.21 13.96 7.50
C ARG A 37 6.73 14.20 8.92
N ALA A 38 6.12 15.37 9.20
CA ALA A 38 5.58 15.69 10.52
C ALA A 38 4.46 14.72 10.93
N MET A 39 3.57 14.38 10.00
CA MET A 39 2.49 13.41 10.24
C MET A 39 3.04 12.04 10.63
N VAL A 40 4.02 11.51 9.87
CA VAL A 40 4.63 10.20 10.18
C VAL A 40 5.40 10.26 11.51
N ALA A 41 6.11 11.34 11.77
CA ALA A 41 6.83 11.55 13.03
C ALA A 41 5.90 11.58 14.26
N ALA A 42 4.64 11.96 14.06
CA ALA A 42 3.63 11.98 15.12
C ALA A 42 2.96 10.60 15.35
N TRP A 43 3.18 9.62 14.49
CA TRP A 43 2.59 8.30 14.68
C TRP A 43 3.14 7.62 15.93
N ARG A 44 2.23 7.03 16.70
CA ARG A 44 2.57 6.24 17.88
C ARG A 44 2.10 4.82 17.63
N LEU A 45 3.04 3.91 17.58
CA LEU A 45 2.72 2.49 17.40
C LEU A 45 2.24 1.92 18.76
N PRO A 46 1.19 1.09 18.74
CA PRO A 46 0.84 0.26 19.88
C PRO A 46 2.03 -0.62 20.31
N GLU A 47 2.08 -0.99 21.58
CA GLU A 47 3.20 -1.74 22.15
C GLU A 47 3.44 -3.08 21.45
N GLU A 48 2.37 -3.73 21.02
CA GLU A 48 2.39 -4.99 20.27
C GLU A 48 3.07 -4.89 18.89
N LEU A 49 3.24 -3.67 18.36
CA LEU A 49 3.92 -3.41 17.09
C LEU A 49 5.35 -2.90 17.26
N ALA A 50 5.79 -2.63 18.48
CA ALA A 50 7.02 -1.90 18.74
C ALA A 50 8.31 -2.64 18.34
N ASN A 51 8.26 -3.97 18.19
CA ASN A 51 9.42 -4.81 17.89
C ASN A 51 9.33 -5.49 16.51
N LEU A 52 8.35 -5.11 15.67
CA LEU A 52 8.15 -5.74 14.38
C LEU A 52 9.18 -5.24 13.35
N SER A 53 9.54 -6.13 12.42
CA SER A 53 10.29 -5.75 11.22
C SER A 53 9.38 -5.04 10.22
N ILE A 54 9.99 -4.25 9.34
CA ILE A 54 9.29 -3.51 8.30
C ILE A 54 9.64 -4.09 6.93
N VAL A 55 8.63 -4.37 6.11
CA VAL A 55 8.76 -4.59 4.68
C VAL A 55 8.18 -3.36 3.98
N ALA A 56 8.91 -2.73 3.08
CA ALA A 56 8.45 -1.49 2.45
C ALA A 56 8.56 -1.54 0.92
N SER A 57 7.68 -0.79 0.26
CA SER A 57 7.88 -0.43 -1.14
C SER A 57 9.20 0.35 -1.29
N PRO A 58 10.00 0.12 -2.34
CA PRO A 58 11.27 0.83 -2.56
C PRO A 58 11.08 2.29 -3.00
N LEU A 59 9.88 2.75 -3.34
CA LEU A 59 9.63 4.13 -3.72
C LEU A 59 9.93 5.08 -2.54
N ILE A 60 10.58 6.21 -2.85
CA ILE A 60 11.20 7.11 -1.85
C ILE A 60 10.22 7.53 -0.75
N ARG A 61 8.95 7.82 -1.06
CA ARG A 61 7.92 8.17 -0.06
C ARG A 61 7.66 7.06 0.97
N CYS A 62 7.80 5.78 0.57
CA CYS A 62 7.67 4.65 1.49
C CYS A 62 8.96 4.43 2.28
N ARG A 63 10.13 4.62 1.65
CA ARG A 63 11.42 4.58 2.33
C ARG A 63 11.48 5.63 3.44
N GLU A 64 11.21 6.91 3.11
CA GLU A 64 11.18 8.00 4.10
C GLU A 64 10.18 7.73 5.22
N THR A 65 8.99 7.19 4.88
CA THR A 65 8.00 6.80 5.89
C THR A 65 8.54 5.73 6.83
N ALA A 66 9.15 4.68 6.30
CA ALA A 66 9.72 3.59 7.09
C ALA A 66 10.90 4.06 7.96
N ASP A 67 11.76 4.91 7.42
CA ASP A 67 12.92 5.47 8.13
C ASP A 67 12.49 6.36 9.30
N ILE A 68 11.53 7.26 9.09
CA ILE A 68 10.97 8.13 10.14
C ILE A 68 10.28 7.28 11.21
N LEU A 69 9.49 6.27 10.79
CA LEU A 69 8.82 5.38 11.72
C LEU A 69 9.81 4.64 12.60
N LYS A 70 10.87 4.09 12.01
CA LYS A 70 11.94 3.39 12.76
C LYS A 70 12.72 4.33 13.68
N ALA A 71 13.07 5.54 13.23
CA ALA A 71 13.77 6.52 14.04
C ALA A 71 13.00 6.90 15.32
N ASN A 72 11.68 6.97 15.23
CA ASN A 72 10.80 7.30 16.36
C ASN A 72 10.38 6.09 17.21
N ASN A 73 10.67 4.87 16.74
CA ASN A 73 10.38 3.62 17.44
C ASN A 73 11.62 2.71 17.38
N PRO A 74 12.63 2.95 18.25
CA PRO A 74 13.94 2.27 18.18
C PRO A 74 13.87 0.74 18.33
N GLY A 75 12.79 0.22 18.91
CA GLY A 75 12.55 -1.22 19.04
C GLY A 75 12.24 -1.93 17.73
N LEU A 76 11.80 -1.19 16.69
CA LEU A 76 11.47 -1.79 15.39
C LEU A 76 12.68 -2.52 14.79
N GLY A 77 12.43 -3.68 14.22
CA GLY A 77 13.40 -4.51 13.54
C GLY A 77 13.93 -3.87 12.22
N PRO A 78 14.65 -4.63 11.41
CA PRO A 78 15.19 -4.15 10.14
C PRO A 78 14.08 -3.72 9.16
N ILE A 79 14.46 -2.83 8.24
CA ILE A 79 13.66 -2.46 7.08
C ILE A 79 14.19 -3.26 5.88
N THR A 80 13.31 -3.95 5.19
CA THR A 80 13.57 -4.61 3.91
C THR A 80 12.68 -4.02 2.83
N PHE A 81 13.06 -4.16 1.56
CA PHE A 81 12.30 -3.62 0.45
C PHE A 81 11.86 -4.73 -0.50
N ASP A 82 10.62 -4.59 -1.02
CA ASP A 82 10.06 -5.52 -2.00
C ASP A 82 9.48 -4.73 -3.19
N GLU A 83 10.04 -4.96 -4.37
CA GLU A 83 9.64 -4.30 -5.62
C GLU A 83 8.18 -4.59 -6.00
N ARG A 84 7.61 -5.69 -5.53
CA ARG A 84 6.22 -6.06 -5.79
C ARG A 84 5.23 -5.17 -5.03
N LEU A 85 5.68 -4.46 -3.99
CA LEU A 85 4.87 -3.54 -3.19
C LEU A 85 4.79 -2.12 -3.76
N VAL A 86 5.34 -1.84 -4.96
CA VAL A 86 5.21 -0.54 -5.62
C VAL A 86 3.75 -0.23 -5.98
N GLU A 87 3.42 1.05 -6.09
CA GLU A 87 2.08 1.52 -6.45
C GLU A 87 1.70 1.06 -7.89
N LYS A 88 0.41 1.07 -8.19
CA LYS A 88 -0.12 0.90 -9.54
C LYS A 88 0.60 1.85 -10.49
N SER A 89 1.14 1.33 -11.60
CA SER A 89 1.60 2.20 -12.68
C SER A 89 0.42 2.86 -13.37
N TRP A 90 0.44 4.18 -13.48
CA TRP A 90 -0.54 4.96 -14.20
C TRP A 90 -0.08 5.34 -15.62
N GLY A 91 1.12 4.86 -16.05
CA GLY A 91 1.66 5.09 -17.38
C GLY A 91 1.64 6.57 -17.76
N VAL A 92 1.03 6.89 -18.93
CA VAL A 92 0.93 8.27 -19.42
C VAL A 92 0.12 9.21 -18.52
N TRP A 93 -0.62 8.69 -17.54
CA TRP A 93 -1.41 9.48 -16.60
C TRP A 93 -0.60 9.97 -15.38
N GLU A 94 0.63 9.48 -15.19
CA GLU A 94 1.47 9.89 -14.05
C GLU A 94 1.80 11.38 -14.14
N GLY A 95 1.51 12.12 -13.06
CA GLY A 95 1.63 13.57 -12.96
C GLY A 95 0.39 14.35 -13.35
N ARG A 96 -0.59 13.74 -14.01
CA ARG A 96 -1.87 14.40 -14.34
C ARG A 96 -2.77 14.52 -13.12
N ASN A 97 -3.64 15.49 -13.13
CA ASN A 97 -4.61 15.69 -12.08
C ASN A 97 -5.70 14.61 -12.12
N LEU A 98 -6.07 14.09 -10.93
CA LEU A 98 -7.08 13.04 -10.80
C LEU A 98 -8.45 13.45 -11.40
N HIS A 99 -8.88 14.69 -11.19
CA HIS A 99 -10.16 15.17 -11.71
C HIS A 99 -10.19 15.27 -13.24
N GLU A 100 -9.04 15.63 -13.85
CA GLU A 100 -8.94 15.65 -15.32
C GLU A 100 -9.08 14.23 -15.87
N MET A 101 -8.43 13.26 -15.22
CA MET A 101 -8.54 11.85 -15.60
C MET A 101 -9.98 11.33 -15.44
N GLU A 102 -10.62 11.63 -14.31
CA GLU A 102 -12.01 11.21 -14.06
C GLU A 102 -12.97 11.85 -15.07
N ALA A 103 -12.76 13.12 -15.45
CA ALA A 103 -13.56 13.80 -16.45
C ALA A 103 -13.40 13.20 -17.86
N GLU A 104 -12.19 12.74 -18.22
CA GLU A 104 -11.94 12.10 -19.52
C GLU A 104 -12.48 10.67 -19.59
N LEU A 105 -12.36 9.91 -18.52
CA LEU A 105 -12.70 8.48 -18.50
C LEU A 105 -14.16 8.22 -18.08
N GLY A 106 -14.79 9.16 -17.36
CA GLY A 106 -16.12 8.93 -16.80
C GLY A 106 -16.15 7.66 -15.94
N ASP A 107 -17.15 6.80 -16.16
CA ASP A 107 -17.32 5.56 -15.40
C ASP A 107 -16.13 4.58 -15.54
N ALA A 108 -15.41 4.63 -16.67
CA ALA A 108 -14.24 3.80 -16.90
C ALA A 108 -13.09 4.09 -15.90
N ALA A 109 -13.03 5.28 -15.29
CA ALA A 109 -12.06 5.60 -14.26
C ALA A 109 -12.13 4.68 -13.03
N HIS A 110 -13.32 4.13 -12.79
CA HIS A 110 -13.63 3.27 -11.64
C HIS A 110 -13.70 1.78 -11.99
N ALA A 111 -13.56 1.42 -13.28
CA ALA A 111 -13.50 0.03 -13.71
C ALA A 111 -12.21 -0.65 -13.19
N GLY A 112 -12.34 -1.87 -12.67
CA GLY A 112 -11.21 -2.63 -12.12
C GLY A 112 -10.17 -3.01 -13.17
N ASP A 113 -10.58 -3.18 -14.42
CA ASP A 113 -9.77 -3.61 -15.57
C ASP A 113 -9.22 -2.43 -16.40
N HIS A 114 -9.59 -1.17 -16.09
CA HIS A 114 -9.07 -0.01 -16.80
C HIS A 114 -7.54 0.07 -16.72
N ARG A 115 -6.89 -0.01 -17.87
CA ARG A 115 -5.45 0.05 -18.05
C ARG A 115 -5.06 1.29 -18.86
N PRO A 116 -4.41 2.31 -18.24
CA PRO A 116 -3.84 3.42 -19.01
C PRO A 116 -2.72 2.93 -19.92
N GLU A 117 -2.44 3.68 -20.98
CA GLU A 117 -1.31 3.39 -21.87
C GLU A 117 0.01 3.36 -21.07
N GLY A 118 0.79 2.28 -21.20
CA GLY A 118 2.03 2.07 -20.46
C GLY A 118 1.85 1.83 -18.95
N GLY A 119 0.62 1.60 -18.49
CA GLY A 119 0.28 1.39 -17.08
C GLY A 119 -0.28 0.01 -16.77
N GLU A 120 -0.76 -0.15 -15.56
CA GLU A 120 -1.44 -1.34 -15.02
C GLU A 120 -2.95 -1.08 -14.86
N SER A 121 -3.77 -2.12 -15.02
CA SER A 121 -5.12 -2.14 -14.44
C SER A 121 -5.04 -2.41 -12.92
N ARG A 122 -6.16 -2.29 -12.21
CA ARG A 122 -6.20 -2.71 -10.80
C ARG A 122 -6.04 -4.23 -10.67
N GLN A 123 -6.55 -4.97 -11.64
CA GLN A 123 -6.45 -6.44 -11.65
C GLN A 123 -5.04 -6.94 -11.97
N ASP A 124 -4.25 -6.19 -12.75
CA ASP A 124 -2.84 -6.54 -13.01
C ASP A 124 -1.98 -6.54 -11.75
N MET A 125 -2.43 -5.85 -10.70
CA MET A 125 -1.72 -5.84 -9.44
C MET A 125 -1.89 -7.12 -8.64
N LEU A 126 -3.00 -7.86 -8.84
CA LEU A 126 -3.34 -9.04 -8.03
C LEU A 126 -2.23 -10.10 -8.00
N PRO A 127 -1.67 -10.56 -9.14
CA PRO A 127 -0.63 -11.59 -9.12
C PRO A 127 0.60 -11.16 -8.32
N ARG A 128 1.16 -9.97 -8.60
CA ARG A 128 2.39 -9.53 -7.93
C ARG A 128 2.20 -9.28 -6.44
N ILE A 129 1.01 -8.83 -6.02
CA ILE A 129 0.72 -8.60 -4.61
C ILE A 129 0.47 -9.94 -3.90
N SER A 130 -0.24 -10.89 -4.53
CA SER A 130 -0.40 -12.24 -4.00
C SER A 130 0.96 -12.92 -3.80
N ASP A 131 1.87 -12.85 -4.79
CA ASP A 131 3.22 -13.40 -4.68
C ASP A 131 4.03 -12.72 -3.55
N ALA A 132 3.87 -11.40 -3.35
CA ALA A 132 4.53 -10.71 -2.25
C ALA A 132 4.00 -11.16 -0.89
N LEU A 133 2.67 -11.33 -0.76
CA LEU A 133 2.04 -11.84 0.47
C LEU A 133 2.50 -13.27 0.78
N ALA A 134 2.54 -14.14 -0.23
CA ALA A 134 3.01 -15.51 -0.08
C ALA A 134 4.43 -15.57 0.52
N ASP A 135 5.36 -14.82 -0.08
CA ASP A 135 6.74 -14.79 0.39
C ASP A 135 6.88 -14.18 1.80
N ILE A 136 6.16 -13.09 2.08
CA ILE A 136 6.18 -12.46 3.41
C ILE A 136 5.61 -13.43 4.47
N ALA A 137 4.57 -14.18 4.11
CA ALA A 137 3.90 -15.11 5.01
C ALA A 137 4.64 -16.44 5.23
N THR A 138 5.73 -16.71 4.49
CA THR A 138 6.59 -17.88 4.77
C THR A 138 7.20 -17.83 6.17
N ASP A 139 7.42 -16.63 6.71
CA ASP A 139 7.82 -16.42 8.10
C ASP A 139 6.58 -16.00 8.92
N PRO A 140 6.15 -16.77 9.91
CA PRO A 140 4.93 -16.50 10.69
C PRO A 140 5.06 -15.27 11.62
N THR A 141 6.22 -14.62 11.66
CA THR A 141 6.44 -13.42 12.49
C THR A 141 5.65 -12.25 11.93
N PRO A 142 4.82 -11.56 12.73
CA PRO A 142 4.09 -10.38 12.28
C PRO A 142 5.02 -9.29 11.68
N ARG A 143 4.52 -8.55 10.70
CA ARG A 143 5.27 -7.50 9.99
C ARG A 143 4.47 -6.22 9.85
N ILE A 144 5.18 -5.09 9.81
CA ILE A 144 4.64 -3.83 9.30
C ILE A 144 4.96 -3.75 7.81
N VAL A 145 3.96 -3.42 6.99
CA VAL A 145 4.12 -3.25 5.54
C VAL A 145 3.86 -1.78 5.19
N VAL A 146 4.90 -1.05 4.78
CA VAL A 146 4.79 0.35 4.37
C VAL A 146 4.66 0.44 2.86
N THR A 147 3.50 0.86 2.37
CA THR A 147 3.19 0.81 0.95
C THR A 147 2.20 1.89 0.52
N HIS A 148 1.40 1.64 -0.49
CA HIS A 148 0.56 2.58 -1.21
C HIS A 148 -0.92 2.20 -1.11
N ARG A 149 -1.79 3.18 -1.43
CA ARG A 149 -3.25 2.98 -1.39
C ARG A 149 -3.71 1.87 -2.35
N GLY A 150 -3.13 1.83 -3.57
CA GLY A 150 -3.50 0.81 -4.56
C GLY A 150 -3.16 -0.60 -4.09
N VAL A 151 -1.97 -0.78 -3.48
CA VAL A 151 -1.56 -2.06 -2.90
C VAL A 151 -2.50 -2.50 -1.77
N ILE A 152 -2.80 -1.60 -0.82
CA ILE A 152 -3.72 -1.91 0.29
C ILE A 152 -5.11 -2.32 -0.23
N ARG A 153 -5.62 -1.63 -1.27
CA ARG A 153 -6.89 -2.00 -1.93
C ARG A 153 -6.82 -3.37 -2.59
N THR A 154 -5.67 -3.71 -3.17
CA THR A 154 -5.47 -5.03 -3.79
C THR A 154 -5.45 -6.14 -2.72
N VAL A 155 -4.80 -5.92 -1.58
CA VAL A 155 -4.84 -6.87 -0.46
C VAL A 155 -6.28 -7.03 0.07
N TYR A 156 -7.01 -5.93 0.18
CA TYR A 156 -8.43 -5.99 0.58
C TYR A 156 -9.26 -6.79 -0.44
N ALA A 157 -9.03 -6.60 -1.74
CA ALA A 157 -9.70 -7.38 -2.78
C ALA A 157 -9.40 -8.88 -2.68
N LEU A 158 -8.13 -9.24 -2.42
CA LEU A 158 -7.73 -10.64 -2.18
C LEU A 158 -8.42 -11.23 -0.95
N ALA A 159 -8.60 -10.42 0.11
CA ALA A 159 -9.20 -10.88 1.37
C ALA A 159 -10.73 -11.03 1.30
N THR A 160 -11.40 -10.23 0.47
CA THR A 160 -12.87 -10.14 0.47
C THR A 160 -13.54 -10.61 -0.81
N GLY A 161 -12.76 -10.83 -1.87
CA GLY A 161 -13.30 -11.07 -3.22
C GLY A 161 -13.89 -9.82 -3.90
N TRP A 162 -13.62 -8.61 -3.37
CA TRP A 162 -14.04 -7.37 -4.02
C TRP A 162 -13.42 -7.25 -5.41
N ASP A 163 -14.23 -6.95 -6.41
CA ASP A 163 -13.80 -6.84 -7.82
C ASP A 163 -13.02 -5.56 -8.16
N MET A 164 -12.78 -4.71 -7.14
CA MET A 164 -12.07 -3.42 -7.25
C MET A 164 -12.80 -2.37 -8.11
N THR A 165 -14.09 -2.57 -8.41
CA THR A 165 -14.93 -1.58 -9.10
C THR A 165 -15.60 -0.63 -8.11
N GLY A 166 -16.07 0.50 -8.62
CA GLY A 166 -16.78 1.50 -7.82
C GLY A 166 -15.96 2.17 -6.73
N GLU A 167 -16.63 2.66 -5.70
CA GLU A 167 -16.01 3.29 -4.56
C GLU A 167 -15.30 2.27 -3.66
N THR A 168 -14.26 2.75 -2.97
CA THR A 168 -13.58 1.93 -1.96
C THR A 168 -14.51 1.69 -0.79
N PRO A 169 -14.69 0.43 -0.33
CA PRO A 169 -15.52 0.13 0.84
C PRO A 169 -15.15 0.98 2.06
N ASP A 170 -16.17 1.40 2.84
CA ASP A 170 -16.00 2.32 3.98
C ASP A 170 -15.09 1.76 5.08
N GLU A 171 -15.00 0.44 5.20
CA GLU A 171 -14.12 -0.26 6.13
C GLU A 171 -12.65 0.05 5.91
N MET A 172 -12.28 0.44 4.67
CA MET A 172 -10.92 0.84 4.32
C MET A 172 -10.67 2.32 4.66
N SER A 173 -10.47 2.64 5.93
CA SER A 173 -10.11 4.00 6.33
C SER A 173 -8.81 4.47 5.67
N ARG A 174 -8.83 5.68 5.08
CA ARG A 174 -7.65 6.30 4.45
C ARG A 174 -6.56 6.70 5.44
N ARG A 175 -6.85 6.72 6.74
CA ARG A 175 -6.00 7.30 7.80
C ARG A 175 -5.58 6.31 8.87
N LYS A 176 -6.01 5.05 8.80
CA LYS A 176 -5.70 4.03 9.81
C LYS A 176 -4.83 2.94 9.20
N ALA A 177 -4.04 2.30 10.04
CA ALA A 177 -3.43 1.02 9.71
C ALA A 177 -4.54 0.02 9.32
N GLN A 178 -4.28 -0.76 8.28
CA GLN A 178 -5.13 -1.88 7.89
C GLN A 178 -4.42 -3.16 8.30
N ILE A 179 -5.14 -4.04 8.98
CA ILE A 179 -4.56 -5.28 9.46
C ILE A 179 -5.17 -6.43 8.67
N PHE A 180 -4.31 -7.25 8.12
CA PHE A 180 -4.65 -8.45 7.37
C PHE A 180 -3.84 -9.63 7.88
N ARG A 181 -4.33 -10.83 7.61
CA ARG A 181 -3.57 -12.06 7.73
C ARG A 181 -3.27 -12.57 6.34
N GLY A 182 -2.00 -12.81 6.04
CA GLY A 182 -1.55 -13.41 4.79
C GLY A 182 -1.15 -14.86 4.97
N ALA A 183 -1.42 -15.69 3.97
CA ALA A 183 -1.00 -17.09 3.93
C ALA A 183 0.08 -17.31 2.86
N ALA A 184 0.80 -18.45 2.97
CA ALA A 184 1.87 -18.82 2.05
C ALA A 184 1.37 -19.14 0.62
N ASP A 185 0.07 -19.31 0.43
CA ASP A 185 -0.56 -19.42 -0.90
C ASP A 185 -0.88 -18.06 -1.54
N GLY A 186 -0.56 -16.97 -0.86
CA GLY A 186 -0.82 -15.59 -1.32
C GLY A 186 -2.24 -15.10 -1.06
N SER A 187 -3.07 -15.90 -0.37
CA SER A 187 -4.39 -15.44 0.09
C SER A 187 -4.26 -14.49 1.27
N ALA A 188 -5.32 -13.71 1.53
CA ALA A 188 -5.40 -12.80 2.64
C ALA A 188 -6.79 -12.86 3.30
N GLU A 189 -6.84 -12.51 4.59
CA GLU A 189 -8.06 -12.31 5.38
C GLU A 189 -7.98 -10.98 6.12
N ILE A 190 -9.12 -10.37 6.45
CA ILE A 190 -9.18 -9.20 7.34
C ILE A 190 -9.01 -9.69 8.79
N ASP A 191 -8.11 -9.03 9.56
CA ASP A 191 -7.85 -9.35 10.98
C ASP A 191 -8.80 -8.60 11.91
#